data_b7673d958a36092c868b1f5a57b0e444
#
_entry.id   b7673d958a36092c868b1f5a57b0e444
#
_cell.length_a   1.000
_cell.length_b   1.000
_cell.length_c   1.000
_cell.angle_alpha   90.00
_cell.angle_beta   90.00
_cell.angle_gamma   90.00
#
_symmetry.space_group_name_H-M   'P 1'
#
loop_
_entity.id
_entity.type
_entity.pdbx_description
1 polymer ?
#
loop_
_entity_poly.entity_id
_entity_poly.type
_entity_poly.pdbx_seq_one_letter_code
_entity_poly.pdbx_strand_id
1 'polypeptide(L)'
;MAISMYHASVPVFLQLLGGLKGVIEKGEAHANAQKWEENVLLNWRLYPDMFTFARQVRQACEHALGAGRAAGVAVPEFPAIDNSLAEMKSRIDKTIDFLKGLRPNQLDGREDQQVTITQGGQPRNFRGQVYLYHLAMPNFYFHITTAYNILRSLGIQIGKRDFMGQMPS
;
A
#
# COMPACT_ATOMS: atom_id res chain seq x y z
N MET A 1 17.81 -21.99 -8.03
CA MET A 1 17.59 -21.26 -6.77
C MET A 1 16.17 -20.74 -6.79
N ALA A 2 15.37 -21.00 -5.75
CA ALA A 2 14.05 -20.39 -5.61
C ALA A 2 14.22 -18.90 -5.29
N ILE A 3 13.31 -18.06 -5.81
CA ILE A 3 13.28 -16.63 -5.45
C ILE A 3 12.69 -16.52 -4.04
N SER A 4 13.41 -15.87 -3.12
CA SER A 4 12.89 -15.61 -1.77
C SER A 4 11.62 -14.75 -1.86
N MET A 5 10.50 -15.27 -1.39
CA MET A 5 9.23 -14.53 -1.32
C MET A 5 9.36 -13.29 -0.44
N TYR A 6 10.12 -13.39 0.65
CA TYR A 6 10.39 -12.27 1.54
C TYR A 6 11.17 -11.16 0.83
N HIS A 7 12.35 -11.47 0.28
CA HIS A 7 13.23 -10.46 -0.34
C HIS A 7 12.61 -9.83 -1.60
N ALA A 8 11.75 -10.56 -2.31
CA ALA A 8 11.05 -10.04 -3.49
C ALA A 8 9.84 -9.16 -3.14
N SER A 9 9.38 -9.12 -1.90
CA SER A 9 8.14 -8.42 -1.54
C SER A 9 8.29 -7.45 -0.37
N VAL A 10 8.63 -7.91 0.82
CA VAL A 10 8.59 -7.09 2.05
C VAL A 10 9.47 -5.84 1.96
N PRO A 11 10.76 -5.91 1.54
CA PRO A 11 11.59 -4.71 1.41
C PRO A 11 11.02 -3.70 0.40
N VAL A 12 10.43 -4.19 -0.69
CA VAL A 12 9.80 -3.35 -1.71
C VAL A 12 8.56 -2.63 -1.17
N PHE A 13 7.71 -3.33 -0.44
CA PHE A 13 6.55 -2.71 0.22
C PHE A 13 6.98 -1.64 1.22
N LEU A 14 7.99 -1.92 2.04
CA LEU A 14 8.54 -0.96 3.03
C LEU A 14 9.07 0.31 2.35
N GLN A 15 9.87 0.14 1.30
CA GLN A 15 10.43 1.25 0.54
C GLN A 15 9.33 2.16 -0.03
N LEU A 16 8.38 1.57 -0.75
CA LEU A 16 7.34 2.34 -1.46
C LEU A 16 6.28 2.91 -0.52
N LEU A 17 5.95 2.25 0.59
CA LEU A 17 5.08 2.83 1.63
C LEU A 17 5.75 4.04 2.29
N GLY A 18 7.06 4.00 2.52
CA GLY A 18 7.83 5.16 2.97
C GLY A 18 7.78 6.32 1.97
N GLY A 19 7.93 6.03 0.67
CA GLY A 19 7.76 7.00 -0.40
C GLY A 19 6.34 7.59 -0.43
N LEU A 20 5.32 6.73 -0.31
CA LEU A 20 3.92 7.15 -0.27
C LEU A 20 3.66 8.12 0.89
N LYS A 21 4.18 7.82 2.09
CA LYS A 21 4.06 8.71 3.24
C LYS A 21 4.66 10.09 2.95
N GLY A 22 5.87 10.12 2.38
CA GLY A 22 6.54 11.38 2.02
C GLY A 22 5.78 12.20 0.98
N VAL A 23 5.16 11.57 -0.03
CA VAL A 23 4.33 12.31 -1.00
C VAL A 23 3.02 12.81 -0.39
N ILE A 24 2.44 12.10 0.57
CA ILE A 24 1.27 12.56 1.33
C ILE A 24 1.62 13.81 2.16
N GLU A 25 2.75 13.81 2.85
CA GLU A 25 3.24 14.96 3.62
C GLU A 25 3.44 16.20 2.73
N LYS A 26 4.00 16.04 1.54
CA LYS A 26 4.10 17.13 0.55
C LYS A 26 2.72 17.59 0.05
N GLY A 27 1.79 16.66 -0.13
CA GLY A 27 0.39 16.96 -0.47
C GLY A 27 -0.30 17.79 0.60
N GLU A 28 -0.15 17.39 1.86
CA GLU A 28 -0.68 18.12 3.03
C GLU A 28 -0.10 19.54 3.12
N ALA A 29 1.22 19.68 2.98
CA ALA A 29 1.88 20.98 2.98
C ALA A 29 1.37 21.89 1.84
N HIS A 30 1.18 21.34 0.64
CA HIS A 30 0.62 22.06 -0.50
C HIS A 30 -0.83 22.49 -0.23
N ALA A 31 -1.69 21.60 0.25
CA ALA A 31 -3.09 21.91 0.57
C ALA A 31 -3.19 23.03 1.62
N ASN A 32 -2.36 22.98 2.68
CA ASN A 32 -2.29 24.01 3.69
C ASN A 32 -1.88 25.37 3.10
N ALA A 33 -0.87 25.40 2.23
CA ALA A 33 -0.42 26.61 1.56
C ALA A 33 -1.50 27.21 0.64
N GLN A 34 -2.29 26.37 -0.02
CA GLN A 34 -3.42 26.77 -0.86
C GLN A 34 -4.73 27.02 -0.09
N LYS A 35 -4.72 26.78 1.23
CA LYS A 35 -5.91 26.86 2.10
C LYS A 35 -7.04 25.92 1.64
N TRP A 36 -6.69 24.74 1.14
CA TRP A 36 -7.67 23.72 0.79
C TRP A 36 -8.16 23.01 2.04
N GLU A 37 -9.44 22.69 2.06
CA GLU A 37 -9.99 21.76 3.03
C GLU A 37 -9.39 20.35 2.80
N GLU A 38 -9.08 19.65 3.87
CA GLU A 38 -8.45 18.32 3.82
C GLU A 38 -9.24 17.33 2.95
N ASN A 39 -10.57 17.41 2.97
CA ASN A 39 -11.47 16.57 2.18
C ASN A 39 -11.28 16.71 0.66
N VAL A 40 -10.70 17.83 0.19
CA VAL A 40 -10.36 18.02 -1.23
C VAL A 40 -9.34 16.98 -1.65
N LEU A 41 -8.28 16.78 -0.86
CA LEU A 41 -7.30 15.73 -1.15
C LEU A 41 -7.90 14.33 -0.98
N LEU A 42 -8.56 14.08 0.15
CA LEU A 42 -9.08 12.75 0.49
C LEU A 42 -10.02 12.20 -0.59
N ASN A 43 -10.86 13.06 -1.16
CA ASN A 43 -11.90 12.66 -2.11
C ASN A 43 -11.52 12.83 -3.59
N TRP A 44 -10.35 13.40 -3.88
CA TRP A 44 -9.92 13.55 -5.26
C TRP A 44 -9.69 12.21 -5.95
N ARG A 45 -9.99 12.15 -7.24
CA ARG A 45 -9.82 10.98 -8.10
C ARG A 45 -9.48 11.40 -9.53
N LEU A 46 -8.82 10.53 -10.27
CA LEU A 46 -8.43 10.83 -11.66
C LEU A 46 -9.62 10.77 -12.63
N TYR A 47 -10.61 9.93 -12.34
CA TYR A 47 -11.80 9.77 -13.16
C TYR A 47 -13.02 9.42 -12.27
N PRO A 48 -14.27 9.77 -12.68
CA PRO A 48 -15.46 9.64 -11.82
C PRO A 48 -15.72 8.26 -11.22
N ASP A 49 -15.36 7.18 -11.89
CA ASP A 49 -15.54 5.80 -11.44
C ASP A 49 -14.31 5.21 -10.75
N MET A 50 -13.18 5.93 -10.72
CA MET A 50 -11.98 5.49 -10.03
C MET A 50 -12.09 5.73 -8.51
N PHE A 51 -11.31 4.98 -7.75
CA PHE A 51 -11.20 5.17 -6.30
C PHE A 51 -10.61 6.55 -5.97
N THR A 52 -11.11 7.13 -4.88
CA THR A 52 -10.56 8.36 -4.32
C THR A 52 -9.15 8.17 -3.79
N PHE A 53 -8.41 9.26 -3.61
CA PHE A 53 -7.06 9.24 -3.05
C PHE A 53 -6.97 8.45 -1.73
N ALA A 54 -7.86 8.75 -0.77
CA ALA A 54 -7.91 8.01 0.49
C ALA A 54 -8.11 6.51 0.28
N ARG A 55 -8.99 6.12 -0.66
CA ARG A 55 -9.22 4.72 -0.98
C ARG A 55 -8.05 4.07 -1.70
N GLN A 56 -7.29 4.79 -2.53
CA GLN A 56 -6.07 4.28 -3.16
C GLN A 56 -5.00 3.95 -2.10
N VAL A 57 -4.76 4.86 -1.16
CA VAL A 57 -3.80 4.65 -0.07
C VAL A 57 -4.20 3.46 0.79
N ARG A 58 -5.49 3.36 1.15
CA ARG A 58 -6.02 2.22 1.91
C ARG A 58 -5.79 0.90 1.19
N GLN A 59 -6.07 0.83 -0.11
CA GLN A 59 -5.86 -0.38 -0.90
C GLN A 59 -4.37 -0.73 -1.03
N ALA A 60 -3.49 0.25 -1.16
CA ALA A 60 -2.05 0.01 -1.15
C ALA A 60 -1.61 -0.68 0.17
N CYS A 61 -2.04 -0.16 1.32
CA CYS A 61 -1.76 -0.78 2.61
C CYS A 61 -2.35 -2.20 2.71
N GLU A 62 -3.61 -2.38 2.29
CA GLU A 62 -4.29 -3.69 2.30
C GLU A 62 -3.55 -4.74 1.47
N HIS A 63 -3.06 -4.39 0.30
CA HIS A 63 -2.29 -5.30 -0.55
C HIS A 63 -0.87 -5.53 -0.04
N ALA A 64 -0.23 -4.55 0.62
CA ALA A 64 1.05 -4.76 1.28
C ALA A 64 0.97 -5.76 2.44
N LEU A 65 -0.16 -5.79 3.19
CA LEU A 65 -0.44 -6.81 4.20
C LEU A 65 -0.57 -8.22 3.60
N GLY A 66 -0.65 -8.34 2.29
CA GLY A 66 -0.64 -9.61 1.57
C GLY A 66 0.59 -10.48 1.88
N ALA A 67 1.74 -9.87 2.19
CA ALA A 67 2.91 -10.61 2.66
C ALA A 67 2.62 -11.39 3.96
N GLY A 68 1.93 -10.78 4.91
CA GLY A 68 1.50 -11.43 6.15
C GLY A 68 0.52 -12.58 5.90
N ARG A 69 -0.45 -12.38 5.00
CA ARG A 69 -1.38 -13.44 4.60
C ARG A 69 -0.68 -14.61 3.94
N ALA A 70 0.28 -14.35 3.05
CA ALA A 70 1.10 -15.39 2.43
C ALA A 70 1.97 -16.13 3.46
N ALA A 71 2.39 -15.45 4.52
CA ALA A 71 3.11 -16.03 5.65
C ALA A 71 2.20 -16.82 6.61
N GLY A 72 0.88 -16.74 6.47
CA GLY A 72 -0.07 -17.32 7.42
C GLY A 72 -0.08 -16.61 8.79
N VAL A 73 0.32 -15.33 8.83
CA VAL A 73 0.36 -14.50 10.03
C VAL A 73 -0.88 -13.61 10.07
N ALA A 74 -1.47 -13.45 11.27
CA ALA A 74 -2.59 -12.54 11.46
C ALA A 74 -2.16 -11.10 11.10
N VAL A 75 -2.94 -10.45 10.22
CA VAL A 75 -2.67 -9.07 9.78
C VAL A 75 -3.46 -8.08 10.62
N PRO A 76 -2.96 -6.84 10.78
CA PRO A 76 -3.71 -5.79 11.48
C PRO A 76 -5.05 -5.51 10.77
N GLU A 77 -6.07 -5.26 11.59
CA GLU A 77 -7.35 -4.75 11.12
C GLU A 77 -7.38 -3.23 11.21
N PHE A 78 -7.97 -2.59 10.21
CA PHE A 78 -8.09 -1.15 10.15
C PHE A 78 -9.55 -0.73 9.95
N PRO A 79 -9.93 0.50 10.36
CA PRO A 79 -11.21 1.09 9.99
C PRO A 79 -11.44 1.03 8.48
N ALA A 80 -12.70 0.88 8.07
CA ALA A 80 -13.06 0.79 6.65
C ALA A 80 -12.82 2.09 5.88
N ILE A 81 -12.75 3.23 6.57
CA ILE A 81 -12.60 4.57 5.99
C ILE A 81 -11.55 5.34 6.82
N ASP A 82 -10.69 6.08 6.15
CA ASP A 82 -9.84 7.10 6.76
C ASP A 82 -10.50 8.46 6.51
N ASN A 83 -10.76 9.20 7.59
CA ASN A 83 -11.46 10.49 7.54
C ASN A 83 -10.49 11.67 7.58
N SER A 84 -9.20 11.43 7.71
CA SER A 84 -8.15 12.45 7.76
C SER A 84 -6.83 11.96 7.18
N LEU A 85 -5.97 12.90 6.79
CA LEU A 85 -4.58 12.59 6.39
C LEU A 85 -3.78 12.00 7.56
N ALA A 86 -4.10 12.40 8.79
CA ALA A 86 -3.49 11.84 9.99
C ALA A 86 -3.82 10.35 10.16
N GLU A 87 -5.10 9.95 10.00
CA GLU A 87 -5.53 8.56 10.04
C GLU A 87 -4.89 7.75 8.92
N MET A 88 -4.81 8.32 7.72
CA MET A 88 -4.17 7.69 6.55
C MET A 88 -2.67 7.45 6.80
N LYS A 89 -1.94 8.44 7.33
CA LYS A 89 -0.53 8.30 7.72
C LYS A 89 -0.35 7.25 8.82
N SER A 90 -1.24 7.25 9.82
CA SER A 90 -1.22 6.23 10.89
C SER A 90 -1.44 4.82 10.34
N ARG A 91 -2.31 4.63 9.35
CA ARG A 91 -2.49 3.33 8.66
C ARG A 91 -1.19 2.88 7.98
N ILE A 92 -0.52 3.79 7.27
CA ILE A 92 0.76 3.48 6.62
C ILE A 92 1.79 3.08 7.66
N ASP A 93 1.94 3.83 8.75
CA ASP A 93 2.90 3.53 9.83
C ASP A 93 2.64 2.15 10.43
N LYS A 94 1.41 1.84 10.79
CA LYS A 94 1.05 0.51 11.33
C LYS A 94 1.30 -0.61 10.33
N THR A 95 1.08 -0.36 9.03
CA THR A 95 1.40 -1.34 7.98
C THR A 95 2.90 -1.56 7.87
N ILE A 96 3.70 -0.48 7.91
CA ILE A 96 5.16 -0.54 7.91
C ILE A 96 5.67 -1.31 9.13
N ASP A 97 5.16 -1.00 10.33
CA ASP A 97 5.58 -1.66 11.56
C ASP A 97 5.26 -3.16 11.55
N PHE A 98 4.09 -3.53 11.04
CA PHE A 98 3.75 -4.93 10.83
C PHE A 98 4.72 -5.64 9.88
N LEU A 99 5.00 -5.03 8.72
CA LEU A 99 5.91 -5.59 7.72
C LEU A 99 7.34 -5.75 8.25
N LYS A 100 7.83 -4.80 9.06
CA LYS A 100 9.13 -4.89 9.74
C LYS A 100 9.20 -6.06 10.72
N GLY A 101 8.08 -6.48 11.26
CA GLY A 101 7.98 -7.64 12.14
C GLY A 101 8.07 -8.98 11.43
N LEU A 102 7.85 -9.03 10.11
CA LEU A 102 7.94 -10.27 9.34
C LEU A 102 9.40 -10.70 9.15
N ARG A 103 9.63 -12.01 9.16
CA ARG A 103 10.93 -12.63 8.99
C ARG A 103 10.98 -13.48 7.71
N PRO A 104 12.16 -13.63 7.07
CA PRO A 104 12.29 -14.46 5.87
C PRO A 104 11.74 -15.88 6.06
N ASN A 105 12.05 -16.54 7.16
CA ASN A 105 11.61 -17.92 7.44
C ASN A 105 10.08 -18.07 7.67
N GLN A 106 9.32 -16.97 7.73
CA GLN A 106 7.86 -17.00 7.79
C GLN A 106 7.23 -17.01 6.40
N LEU A 107 7.92 -16.46 5.39
CA LEU A 107 7.44 -16.37 4.00
C LEU A 107 8.10 -17.43 3.09
N ASP A 108 9.40 -17.57 3.18
CA ASP A 108 10.15 -18.51 2.33
C ASP A 108 9.79 -19.93 2.73
N GLY A 109 9.58 -20.79 1.71
CA GLY A 109 9.05 -22.14 1.91
C GLY A 109 7.52 -22.23 2.01
N ARG A 110 6.81 -21.10 1.82
CA ARG A 110 5.35 -21.02 1.83
C ARG A 110 4.73 -20.86 0.45
N GLU A 111 5.48 -21.14 -0.60
CA GLU A 111 5.10 -20.95 -2.01
C GLU A 111 3.79 -21.66 -2.35
N ASP A 112 3.60 -22.87 -1.82
CA ASP A 112 2.43 -23.71 -2.07
C ASP A 112 1.36 -23.64 -0.97
N GLN A 113 1.61 -22.88 0.11
CA GLN A 113 0.61 -22.71 1.18
C GLN A 113 -0.65 -22.06 0.63
N GLN A 114 -1.81 -22.59 1.02
CA GLN A 114 -3.08 -22.03 0.61
C GLN A 114 -3.38 -20.71 1.34
N VAL A 115 -3.69 -19.68 0.57
CA VAL A 115 -4.19 -18.38 1.03
C VAL A 115 -5.62 -18.21 0.56
N THR A 116 -6.54 -18.04 1.50
CA THR A 116 -7.94 -17.78 1.21
C THR A 116 -8.25 -16.31 1.45
N ILE A 117 -8.85 -15.65 0.46
CA ILE A 117 -9.35 -14.27 0.58
C ILE A 117 -10.82 -14.21 0.17
N THR A 118 -11.54 -13.20 0.63
CA THR A 118 -12.89 -12.91 0.15
C THR A 118 -12.81 -11.87 -0.97
N GLN A 119 -13.29 -12.22 -2.16
CA GLN A 119 -13.36 -11.33 -3.30
C GLN A 119 -14.76 -11.37 -3.92
N GLY A 120 -15.42 -10.20 -4.01
CA GLY A 120 -16.79 -10.13 -4.48
C GLY A 120 -17.80 -10.93 -3.62
N GLY A 121 -17.55 -11.02 -2.30
CA GLY A 121 -18.38 -11.77 -1.37
C GLY A 121 -18.17 -13.29 -1.40
N GLN A 122 -17.24 -13.80 -2.23
CA GLN A 122 -16.94 -15.24 -2.37
C GLN A 122 -15.54 -15.55 -1.92
N PRO A 123 -15.29 -16.71 -1.24
CA PRO A 123 -13.96 -17.17 -0.91
C PRO A 123 -13.22 -17.56 -2.18
N ARG A 124 -11.97 -17.12 -2.30
CA ARG A 124 -11.04 -17.52 -3.36
C ARG A 124 -9.75 -18.04 -2.75
N ASN A 125 -9.29 -19.15 -3.28
CA ASN A 125 -8.10 -19.83 -2.82
C ASN A 125 -6.96 -19.66 -3.82
N PHE A 126 -5.77 -19.33 -3.32
CA PHE A 126 -4.55 -19.19 -4.11
C PHE A 126 -3.41 -19.94 -3.43
N ARG A 127 -2.41 -20.38 -4.19
CA ARG A 127 -1.12 -20.72 -3.61
C ARG A 127 -0.42 -19.46 -3.17
N GLY A 128 0.37 -19.51 -2.10
CA GLY A 128 1.02 -18.33 -1.48
C GLY A 128 1.83 -17.50 -2.49
N GLN A 129 2.64 -18.17 -3.32
CA GLN A 129 3.40 -17.49 -4.36
C GLN A 129 2.50 -16.79 -5.39
N VAL A 130 1.44 -17.46 -5.85
CA VAL A 130 0.50 -16.89 -6.83
C VAL A 130 -0.24 -15.72 -6.23
N TYR A 131 -0.71 -15.86 -4.99
CA TYR A 131 -1.37 -14.78 -4.26
C TYR A 131 -0.46 -13.54 -4.16
N LEU A 132 0.78 -13.74 -3.73
CA LEU A 132 1.71 -12.64 -3.48
C LEU A 132 2.12 -11.94 -4.77
N TYR A 133 2.56 -12.69 -5.79
CA TYR A 133 3.16 -12.12 -7.00
C TYR A 133 2.17 -11.74 -8.09
N HIS A 134 1.00 -12.40 -8.17
CA HIS A 134 0.03 -12.16 -9.23
C HIS A 134 -1.23 -11.43 -8.75
N LEU A 135 -1.42 -11.27 -7.44
CA LEU A 135 -2.53 -10.50 -6.90
C LEU A 135 -2.06 -9.34 -6.01
N ALA A 136 -1.38 -9.63 -4.90
CA ALA A 136 -1.03 -8.60 -3.91
C ALA A 136 -0.09 -7.53 -4.49
N MET A 137 1.05 -7.93 -5.06
CA MET A 137 2.02 -6.98 -5.60
C MET A 137 1.50 -6.15 -6.78
N PRO A 138 0.86 -6.71 -7.82
CA PRO A 138 0.33 -5.90 -8.91
C PRO A 138 -0.73 -4.88 -8.45
N ASN A 139 -1.62 -5.27 -7.54
CA ASN A 139 -2.58 -4.34 -6.95
C ASN A 139 -1.91 -3.26 -6.11
N PHE A 140 -0.91 -3.61 -5.31
CA PHE A 140 -0.13 -2.65 -4.56
C PHE A 140 0.48 -1.58 -5.47
N TYR A 141 1.18 -1.99 -6.55
CA TYR A 141 1.78 -1.05 -7.50
C TYR A 141 0.73 -0.19 -8.20
N PHE A 142 -0.39 -0.77 -8.58
CA PHE A 142 -1.49 -0.02 -9.19
C PHE A 142 -1.99 1.08 -8.26
N HIS A 143 -2.30 0.75 -7.01
CA HIS A 143 -2.88 1.69 -6.06
C HIS A 143 -1.90 2.76 -5.61
N ILE A 144 -0.64 2.42 -5.35
CA ILE A 144 0.36 3.41 -4.92
C ILE A 144 0.72 4.37 -6.07
N THR A 145 0.83 3.86 -7.30
CA THR A 145 1.07 4.70 -8.48
C THR A 145 -0.12 5.61 -8.76
N THR A 146 -1.34 5.11 -8.63
CA THR A 146 -2.55 5.92 -8.80
C THR A 146 -2.65 7.01 -7.74
N ALA A 147 -2.34 6.71 -6.47
CA ALA A 147 -2.28 7.71 -5.41
C ALA A 147 -1.27 8.82 -5.73
N TYR A 148 -0.06 8.46 -6.18
CA TYR A 148 0.93 9.42 -6.65
C TYR A 148 0.40 10.29 -7.81
N ASN A 149 -0.23 9.67 -8.81
CA ASN A 149 -0.76 10.37 -9.98
C ASN A 149 -1.88 11.35 -9.60
N ILE A 150 -2.73 11.01 -8.62
CA ILE A 150 -3.74 11.92 -8.08
C ILE A 150 -3.08 13.18 -7.54
N LEU A 151 -2.06 13.06 -6.69
CA LEU A 151 -1.33 14.21 -6.14
C LEU A 151 -0.64 15.03 -7.26
N ARG A 152 -0.06 14.37 -8.26
CA ARG A 152 0.52 15.06 -9.42
C ARG A 152 -0.52 15.84 -10.23
N SER A 153 -1.72 15.29 -10.43
CA SER A 153 -2.81 15.97 -11.16
C SER A 153 -3.30 17.23 -10.45
N LEU A 154 -3.13 17.30 -9.14
CA LEU A 154 -3.43 18.48 -8.32
C LEU A 154 -2.31 19.54 -8.33
N GLY A 155 -1.22 19.32 -9.07
CA GLY A 155 -0.12 20.27 -9.19
C GLY A 155 0.90 20.21 -8.04
N ILE A 156 0.80 19.22 -7.15
CA ILE A 156 1.75 19.04 -6.06
C ILE A 156 3.14 18.72 -6.62
N GLN A 157 4.15 19.43 -6.11
CA GLN A 157 5.53 19.33 -6.59
C GLN A 157 6.22 18.09 -6.02
N ILE A 158 5.91 16.95 -6.62
CA ILE A 158 6.51 15.64 -6.36
C ILE A 158 7.04 15.04 -7.67
N GLY A 159 8.04 14.17 -7.58
CA GLY A 159 8.64 13.50 -8.72
C GLY A 159 8.88 12.01 -8.46
N LYS A 160 9.44 11.31 -9.44
CA LYS A 160 9.74 9.88 -9.33
C LYS A 160 10.62 9.55 -8.11
N ARG A 161 11.54 10.43 -7.72
CA ARG A 161 12.40 10.22 -6.54
C ARG A 161 11.59 10.19 -5.24
N ASP A 162 10.56 11.03 -5.12
CA ASP A 162 9.67 11.04 -3.96
C ASP A 162 8.85 9.74 -3.91
N PHE A 163 8.34 9.28 -5.06
CA PHE A 163 7.63 8.01 -5.17
C PHE A 163 8.49 6.82 -4.77
N MET A 164 9.75 6.78 -5.25
CA MET A 164 10.68 5.69 -4.95
C MET A 164 11.08 5.64 -3.47
N GLY A 165 11.02 6.76 -2.77
CA GLY A 165 11.44 6.84 -1.38
C GLY A 165 12.92 6.54 -1.19
N GLN A 166 13.28 6.13 0.04
CA GLN A 166 14.64 5.74 0.37
C GLN A 166 14.89 4.30 -0.04
N MET A 167 15.85 4.09 -0.94
CA MET A 167 16.25 2.73 -1.34
C MET A 167 17.03 2.06 -0.22
N PRO A 168 16.84 0.74 -0.02
CA PRO A 168 17.70 -0.01 0.90
C PRO A 168 19.16 0.06 0.43
N SER A 169 20.08 0.19 1.39
CA SER A 169 21.53 0.17 1.18
C SER A 169 22.06 -1.25 1.06
#